data_0b2eb7d96c6010ecc576ad09d054aeaf
#
_entry.id   0b2eb7d96c6010ecc576ad09d054aeaf
#
_cell.length_a   1.000
_cell.length_b   1.000
_cell.length_c   1.000
_cell.angle_alpha   90.00
_cell.angle_beta   90.00
_cell.angle_gamma   90.00
#
_symmetry.space_group_name_H-M   'P 1'
#
loop_
_entity.id
_entity.type
_entity.pdbx_description
1 polymer ?
#
loop_
_entity_poly.entity_id
_entity_poly.type
_entity_poly.pdbx_seq_one_letter_code
_entity_poly.pdbx_strand_id
1 'polypeptide(L)'
;RLPADERWISLMRKSKVLAKLRSGNAARICSMGHFLPFYVRYAAHFRYDAIWLDLEHRAMTDREVQSLLTLCHLSDIDCMVRPPSTERNRLYRYLEDGAAGFLIPFASDAETARRVVEATKFPPLGNRGLDGVGLDGDFGVQGWRKKNADYTLDANRETFVIAQIETPEAVSKVDEIVAVDGIDGLFVGSGDLGLRLALRENATDGDLDSAIQRVAEASTWHGKAWGAASGSLEAIAKYWRMGARVITWGGDYGLRKVLEDCSVQLDSSLCDESDPV
;
A
#
# COMPACT_ATOMS: atom_id res chain seq x y z
N ARG A 1 -31.68 14.84 22.54
CA ARG A 1 -31.39 16.06 21.75
C ARG A 1 -29.91 16.29 21.85
N LEU A 2 -29.19 16.04 20.76
CA LEU A 2 -27.79 16.40 20.61
C LEU A 2 -27.66 17.91 20.34
N PRO A 3 -26.57 18.58 20.80
CA PRO A 3 -26.42 20.01 20.63
C PRO A 3 -26.23 20.41 19.17
N ALA A 4 -26.65 21.61 18.80
CA ALA A 4 -26.69 22.16 17.44
C ALA A 4 -25.36 22.64 16.88
N ASP A 5 -24.23 22.21 17.44
CA ASP A 5 -22.90 22.49 16.90
C ASP A 5 -22.34 21.25 16.15
N GLU A 6 -23.07 20.84 15.12
CA GLU A 6 -22.61 19.81 14.21
C GLU A 6 -21.47 20.35 13.35
N ARG A 7 -20.26 20.37 13.89
CA ARG A 7 -19.07 20.30 13.06
C ARG A 7 -19.14 18.98 12.29
N TRP A 8 -19.15 19.09 10.98
CA TRP A 8 -19.16 17.97 10.06
C TRP A 8 -18.08 16.95 10.44
N ILE A 9 -18.45 15.87 11.10
CA ILE A 9 -17.55 14.75 11.39
C ILE A 9 -17.55 13.91 10.13
N SER A 10 -16.40 13.85 9.43
CA SER A 10 -16.21 12.90 8.34
C SER A 10 -16.53 11.50 8.86
N LEU A 11 -17.43 10.79 8.18
CA LEU A 11 -17.79 9.41 8.51
C LEU A 11 -16.65 8.44 8.25
N MET A 12 -15.70 8.84 7.42
CA MET A 12 -14.54 8.05 7.07
C MET A 12 -13.31 8.43 7.91
N ARG A 13 -12.56 7.43 8.30
CA ARG A 13 -11.24 7.63 8.87
C ARG A 13 -10.32 8.31 7.83
N LYS A 14 -9.62 9.36 8.23
CA LYS A 14 -8.65 10.02 7.35
C LYS A 14 -7.44 9.15 7.11
N SER A 15 -7.05 8.99 5.85
CA SER A 15 -5.85 8.25 5.48
C SER A 15 -4.58 8.97 5.92
N LYS A 16 -3.73 8.26 6.67
CA LYS A 16 -2.41 8.75 7.09
C LYS A 16 -1.46 8.81 5.89
N VAL A 17 -1.51 7.83 5.01
CA VAL A 17 -0.73 7.82 3.77
C VAL A 17 -1.04 9.06 2.96
N LEU A 18 -2.31 9.31 2.63
CA LEU A 18 -2.69 10.49 1.85
C LEU A 18 -2.37 11.80 2.56
N ALA A 19 -2.52 11.87 3.88
CA ALA A 19 -2.15 13.06 4.65
C ALA A 19 -0.66 13.38 4.52
N LYS A 20 0.21 12.34 4.57
CA LYS A 20 1.66 12.49 4.34
C LYS A 20 1.96 12.93 2.91
N LEU A 21 1.42 12.23 1.92
CA LEU A 21 1.69 12.52 0.52
C LEU A 21 1.24 13.93 0.13
N ARG A 22 0.05 14.36 0.56
CA ARG A 22 -0.48 15.72 0.33
C ARG A 22 0.37 16.83 0.97
N SER A 23 1.04 16.53 2.08
CA SER A 23 1.95 17.48 2.75
C SER A 23 3.41 17.39 2.25
N GLY A 24 3.68 16.59 1.20
CA GLY A 24 5.03 16.37 0.67
C GLY A 24 5.94 15.51 1.55
N ASN A 25 5.39 14.92 2.60
CA ASN A 25 6.13 14.05 3.53
C ASN A 25 6.08 12.58 3.08
N ALA A 26 7.06 11.79 3.57
CA ALA A 26 7.06 10.36 3.33
C ALA A 26 6.01 9.64 4.17
N ALA A 27 5.25 8.75 3.51
CA ALA A 27 4.48 7.71 4.16
C ALA A 27 5.39 6.52 4.48
N ARG A 28 5.44 6.12 5.75
CA ARG A 28 6.25 5.01 6.26
C ARG A 28 5.40 3.75 6.30
N ILE A 29 5.78 2.74 5.55
CA ILE A 29 4.99 1.53 5.35
C ILE A 29 5.82 0.30 5.72
N CYS A 30 5.27 -0.62 6.51
CA CYS A 30 5.85 -1.94 6.72
C CYS A 30 4.99 -3.02 6.06
N SER A 31 5.60 -4.14 5.66
CA SER A 31 4.87 -5.23 5.00
C SER A 31 4.41 -6.28 5.99
N MET A 32 3.28 -6.94 5.67
CA MET A 32 2.75 -8.08 6.40
C MET A 32 2.13 -9.07 5.42
N GLY A 33 2.62 -10.32 5.45
CA GLY A 33 2.17 -11.41 4.59
C GLY A 33 1.53 -12.56 5.36
N HIS A 34 1.46 -12.48 6.70
CA HIS A 34 0.88 -13.51 7.55
C HIS A 34 -0.16 -12.93 8.49
N PHE A 35 -1.09 -13.77 8.96
CA PHE A 35 -2.11 -13.37 9.93
C PHE A 35 -1.47 -13.18 11.32
N LEU A 36 -1.01 -11.96 11.60
CA LEU A 36 -0.33 -11.57 12.83
C LEU A 36 -1.02 -10.35 13.48
N PRO A 37 -2.14 -10.52 14.18
CA PRO A 37 -2.90 -9.40 14.75
C PRO A 37 -2.08 -8.48 15.65
N PHE A 38 -1.16 -9.00 16.45
CA PHE A 38 -0.30 -8.20 17.32
C PHE A 38 0.65 -7.27 16.54
N TYR A 39 1.05 -7.66 15.33
CA TYR A 39 1.94 -6.87 14.46
C TYR A 39 1.32 -5.51 14.09
N VAL A 40 0.01 -5.45 13.92
CA VAL A 40 -0.72 -4.20 13.66
C VAL A 40 -0.49 -3.19 14.78
N ARG A 41 -0.56 -3.65 16.05
CA ARG A 41 -0.30 -2.78 17.22
C ARG A 41 1.16 -2.33 17.29
N TYR A 42 2.10 -3.18 16.93
CA TYR A 42 3.52 -2.82 16.88
C TYR A 42 3.77 -1.77 15.79
N ALA A 43 3.26 -1.99 14.59
CA ALA A 43 3.40 -1.03 13.48
C ALA A 43 2.84 0.36 13.86
N ALA A 44 1.63 0.40 14.41
CA ALA A 44 1.02 1.65 14.87
C ALA A 44 1.83 2.33 15.98
N HIS A 45 2.32 1.56 16.98
CA HIS A 45 3.13 2.07 18.09
C HIS A 45 4.45 2.66 17.60
N PHE A 46 5.11 2.01 16.65
CA PHE A 46 6.37 2.46 16.06
C PHE A 46 6.18 3.49 14.94
N ARG A 47 4.98 4.07 14.83
CA ARG A 47 4.65 5.20 13.96
C ARG A 47 4.80 4.91 12.47
N TYR A 48 4.47 3.70 12.06
CA TYR A 48 4.19 3.46 10.65
C TYR A 48 2.85 4.11 10.29
N ASP A 49 2.79 4.66 9.09
CA ASP A 49 1.56 5.28 8.57
C ASP A 49 0.63 4.23 7.98
N ALA A 50 1.20 3.16 7.43
CA ALA A 50 0.44 2.03 6.89
C ALA A 50 1.13 0.67 7.06
N ILE A 51 0.30 -0.37 6.97
CA ILE A 51 0.72 -1.74 6.70
C ILE A 51 0.40 -2.06 5.23
N TRP A 52 1.39 -2.54 4.50
CA TRP A 52 1.20 -3.20 3.21
C TRP A 52 0.82 -4.66 3.46
N LEU A 53 -0.48 -4.97 3.33
CA LEU A 53 -1.02 -6.32 3.45
C LEU A 53 -0.91 -7.03 2.10
N ASP A 54 -0.05 -8.04 2.03
CA ASP A 54 0.22 -8.79 0.81
C ASP A 54 -0.74 -9.98 0.68
N LEU A 55 -1.69 -9.88 -0.24
CA LEU A 55 -2.60 -10.96 -0.60
C LEU A 55 -2.33 -11.52 -2.00
N GLU A 56 -1.35 -10.98 -2.72
CA GLU A 56 -0.93 -11.48 -4.03
C GLU A 56 -0.10 -12.76 -3.87
N HIS A 57 0.92 -12.72 -3.00
CA HIS A 57 1.82 -13.84 -2.78
C HIS A 57 1.54 -14.63 -1.52
N ARG A 58 0.50 -14.26 -0.76
CA ARG A 58 0.18 -14.86 0.54
C ARG A 58 -1.30 -15.19 0.64
N ALA A 59 -1.57 -16.38 1.11
CA ALA A 59 -2.94 -16.83 1.30
C ALA A 59 -3.45 -16.43 2.69
N MET A 60 -4.55 -15.68 2.70
CA MET A 60 -5.35 -15.41 3.89
C MET A 60 -6.82 -15.62 3.54
N THR A 61 -7.60 -16.10 4.49
CA THR A 61 -9.05 -16.18 4.34
C THR A 61 -9.66 -14.80 4.42
N ASP A 62 -10.84 -14.60 3.82
CA ASP A 62 -11.56 -13.32 3.88
C ASP A 62 -11.81 -12.88 5.33
N ARG A 63 -12.01 -13.83 6.27
CA ARG A 63 -12.19 -13.53 7.70
C ARG A 63 -10.91 -13.02 8.38
N GLU A 64 -9.78 -13.56 8.03
CA GLU A 64 -8.48 -13.08 8.54
C GLU A 64 -8.20 -11.68 8.02
N VAL A 65 -8.42 -11.44 6.73
CA VAL A 65 -8.27 -10.10 6.12
C VAL A 65 -9.19 -9.10 6.82
N GLN A 66 -10.48 -9.39 6.94
CA GLN A 66 -11.45 -8.52 7.62
C GLN A 66 -11.03 -8.21 9.07
N SER A 67 -10.52 -9.21 9.79
CA SER A 67 -10.04 -9.02 11.17
C SER A 67 -8.84 -8.07 11.22
N LEU A 68 -7.86 -8.22 10.30
CA LEU A 68 -6.69 -7.34 10.23
C LEU A 68 -7.08 -5.91 9.84
N LEU A 69 -7.98 -5.74 8.87
CA LEU A 69 -8.49 -4.42 8.46
C LEU A 69 -9.20 -3.71 9.62
N THR A 70 -10.03 -4.44 10.37
CA THR A 70 -10.67 -3.93 11.59
C THR A 70 -9.64 -3.49 12.64
N LEU A 71 -8.59 -4.30 12.86
CA LEU A 71 -7.52 -3.94 13.79
C LEU A 71 -6.71 -2.72 13.34
N CYS A 72 -6.45 -2.59 12.03
CA CYS A 72 -5.82 -1.40 11.47
C CYS A 72 -6.68 -0.16 11.74
N HIS A 73 -7.98 -0.25 11.49
CA HIS A 73 -8.94 0.84 11.76
C HIS A 73 -8.91 1.24 13.24
N LEU A 74 -9.04 0.28 14.17
CA LEU A 74 -9.01 0.53 15.62
C LEU A 74 -7.66 1.03 16.14
N SER A 75 -6.57 0.70 15.46
CA SER A 75 -5.22 1.13 15.83
C SER A 75 -4.82 2.44 15.18
N ASP A 76 -5.71 3.06 14.42
CA ASP A 76 -5.47 4.28 13.66
C ASP A 76 -4.21 4.17 12.80
N ILE A 77 -4.11 3.12 11.98
CA ILE A 77 -3.07 2.91 10.97
C ILE A 77 -3.73 2.52 9.66
N ASP A 78 -3.23 2.98 8.53
CA ASP A 78 -3.77 2.58 7.24
C ASP A 78 -3.45 1.12 6.92
N CYS A 79 -4.32 0.47 6.16
CA CYS A 79 -4.00 -0.79 5.50
C CYS A 79 -4.01 -0.57 3.99
N MET A 80 -2.85 -0.71 3.37
CA MET A 80 -2.65 -0.74 1.93
C MET A 80 -2.67 -2.20 1.48
N VAL A 81 -3.73 -2.62 0.82
CA VAL A 81 -3.87 -3.99 0.36
C VAL A 81 -3.21 -4.16 -1.01
N ARG A 82 -2.35 -5.18 -1.16
CA ARG A 82 -1.96 -5.69 -2.47
C ARG A 82 -2.86 -6.88 -2.81
N PRO A 83 -3.86 -6.70 -3.67
CA PRO A 83 -4.90 -7.69 -3.88
C PRO A 83 -4.42 -8.83 -4.80
N PRO A 84 -5.00 -10.04 -4.69
CA PRO A 84 -4.67 -11.18 -5.54
C PRO A 84 -5.28 -11.06 -6.94
N SER A 85 -6.23 -10.14 -7.13
CA SER A 85 -6.86 -9.86 -8.41
C SER A 85 -7.45 -8.46 -8.43
N THR A 86 -7.70 -7.92 -9.63
CA THR A 86 -8.33 -6.62 -9.83
C THR A 86 -9.83 -6.72 -10.11
N GLU A 87 -10.47 -7.83 -9.73
CA GLU A 87 -11.92 -7.98 -9.84
C GLU A 87 -12.64 -6.91 -9.04
N ARG A 88 -13.61 -6.26 -9.68
CA ARG A 88 -14.32 -5.10 -9.16
C ARG A 88 -14.92 -5.34 -7.78
N ASN A 89 -15.70 -6.40 -7.61
CA ASN A 89 -16.38 -6.70 -6.35
C ASN A 89 -15.40 -7.09 -5.24
N ARG A 90 -14.25 -7.66 -5.58
CA ARG A 90 -13.21 -7.98 -4.61
C ARG A 90 -12.52 -6.71 -4.09
N LEU A 91 -12.22 -5.77 -4.98
CA LEU A 91 -11.59 -4.50 -4.59
C LEU A 91 -12.50 -3.67 -3.67
N TYR A 92 -13.75 -3.40 -4.06
CA TYR A 92 -14.58 -2.55 -3.22
C TYR A 92 -14.96 -3.22 -1.88
N ARG A 93 -15.02 -4.56 -1.79
CA ARG A 93 -15.22 -5.26 -0.51
C ARG A 93 -14.08 -5.01 0.47
N TYR A 94 -12.82 -5.03 0.02
CA TYR A 94 -11.70 -4.65 0.89
C TYR A 94 -11.85 -3.21 1.42
N LEU A 95 -12.35 -2.27 0.61
CA LEU A 95 -12.62 -0.90 1.09
C LEU A 95 -13.75 -0.90 2.12
N GLU A 96 -14.84 -1.62 1.88
CA GLU A 96 -15.95 -1.77 2.83
C GLU A 96 -15.50 -2.41 4.15
N ASP A 97 -14.56 -3.34 4.10
CA ASP A 97 -13.93 -3.97 5.27
C ASP A 97 -12.90 -3.06 5.96
N GLY A 98 -12.60 -1.87 5.43
CA GLY A 98 -11.78 -0.85 6.08
C GLY A 98 -10.36 -0.68 5.51
N ALA A 99 -10.05 -1.22 4.33
CA ALA A 99 -8.80 -0.89 3.64
C ALA A 99 -8.74 0.61 3.31
N ALA A 100 -7.56 1.23 3.53
CA ALA A 100 -7.35 2.64 3.21
C ALA A 100 -7.00 2.86 1.73
N GLY A 101 -6.53 1.82 1.04
CA GLY A 101 -6.18 1.89 -0.37
C GLY A 101 -5.45 0.64 -0.85
N PHE A 102 -4.93 0.75 -2.06
CA PHE A 102 -4.34 -0.38 -2.77
C PHE A 102 -2.94 -0.09 -3.29
N LEU A 103 -2.13 -1.15 -3.32
CA LEU A 103 -0.98 -1.30 -4.18
C LEU A 103 -1.35 -2.31 -5.28
N ILE A 104 -1.61 -1.85 -6.48
CA ILE A 104 -2.14 -2.68 -7.57
C ILE A 104 -1.00 -3.31 -8.35
N PRO A 105 -0.82 -4.65 -8.27
CA PRO A 105 0.22 -5.33 -9.01
C PRO A 105 -0.06 -5.32 -10.51
N PHE A 106 0.99 -5.43 -11.33
CA PHE A 106 0.92 -5.55 -12.79
C PHE A 106 0.07 -4.47 -13.48
N ALA A 107 0.10 -3.22 -12.97
CA ALA A 107 -0.55 -2.10 -13.64
C ALA A 107 0.23 -1.74 -14.92
N SER A 108 0.03 -2.50 -15.99
CA SER A 108 0.86 -2.48 -17.18
C SER A 108 0.47 -1.42 -18.22
N ASP A 109 -0.72 -0.80 -18.07
CA ASP A 109 -1.24 0.23 -18.99
C ASP A 109 -2.33 1.10 -18.33
N ALA A 110 -2.67 2.19 -19.02
CA ALA A 110 -3.71 3.12 -18.57
C ALA A 110 -5.12 2.48 -18.52
N GLU A 111 -5.40 1.47 -19.32
CA GLU A 111 -6.70 0.79 -19.29
C GLU A 111 -6.86 0.00 -18.00
N THR A 112 -5.83 -0.74 -17.61
CA THR A 112 -5.79 -1.44 -16.31
C THR A 112 -5.94 -0.46 -15.15
N ALA A 113 -5.23 0.67 -15.20
CA ALA A 113 -5.35 1.72 -14.18
C ALA A 113 -6.78 2.28 -14.10
N ARG A 114 -7.43 2.60 -15.24
CA ARG A 114 -8.83 3.08 -15.28
C ARG A 114 -9.81 2.05 -14.69
N ARG A 115 -9.68 0.76 -15.07
CA ARG A 115 -10.56 -0.29 -14.52
C ARG A 115 -10.47 -0.39 -13.00
N VAL A 116 -9.28 -0.23 -12.44
CA VAL A 116 -9.09 -0.21 -10.99
C VAL A 116 -9.75 1.02 -10.36
N VAL A 117 -9.57 2.20 -10.94
CA VAL A 117 -10.22 3.43 -10.47
C VAL A 117 -11.74 3.29 -10.53
N GLU A 118 -12.30 2.77 -11.63
CA GLU A 118 -13.73 2.51 -11.76
C GLU A 118 -14.25 1.56 -10.68
N ALA A 119 -13.45 0.55 -10.29
CA ALA A 119 -13.84 -0.40 -9.26
C ALA A 119 -13.78 0.18 -7.84
N THR A 120 -12.91 1.16 -7.58
CA THR A 120 -12.55 1.60 -6.22
C THR A 120 -13.07 2.98 -5.85
N LYS A 121 -13.41 3.81 -6.83
CA LYS A 121 -13.90 5.18 -6.62
C LYS A 121 -15.38 5.29 -6.96
N PHE A 122 -16.08 6.17 -6.23
CA PHE A 122 -17.47 6.50 -6.53
C PHE A 122 -17.60 7.50 -7.69
N PRO A 123 -18.77 7.60 -8.33
CA PRO A 123 -19.01 8.66 -9.31
C PRO A 123 -18.72 10.06 -8.74
N PRO A 124 -18.24 11.02 -9.58
CA PRO A 124 -18.02 10.91 -11.02
C PRO A 124 -16.67 10.29 -11.42
N LEU A 125 -15.78 9.98 -10.44
CA LEU A 125 -14.41 9.51 -10.70
C LEU A 125 -14.37 8.03 -11.11
N GLY A 126 -15.27 7.22 -10.56
CA GLY A 126 -15.37 5.79 -10.81
C GLY A 126 -16.82 5.32 -10.77
N ASN A 127 -17.01 4.02 -10.54
CA ASN A 127 -18.33 3.37 -10.52
C ASN A 127 -18.41 2.32 -9.40
N ARG A 128 -17.79 2.59 -8.23
CA ARG A 128 -17.89 1.74 -7.04
C ARG A 128 -19.33 1.57 -6.63
N GLY A 129 -19.73 0.33 -6.22
CA GLY A 129 -21.04 0.06 -5.64
C GLY A 129 -21.21 0.75 -4.29
N LEU A 130 -22.40 1.26 -4.00
CA LEU A 130 -22.74 1.92 -2.74
C LEU A 130 -23.52 0.96 -1.85
N ASP A 131 -22.93 0.52 -0.74
CA ASP A 131 -23.62 -0.15 0.36
C ASP A 131 -23.78 0.81 1.57
N GLY A 132 -22.67 1.38 2.05
CA GLY A 132 -22.64 2.40 3.10
C GLY A 132 -22.84 1.86 4.51
N VAL A 133 -22.83 0.55 4.70
CA VAL A 133 -22.91 -0.11 6.01
C VAL A 133 -21.66 -0.93 6.34
N GLY A 134 -20.60 -0.80 5.55
CA GLY A 134 -19.29 -1.35 5.85
C GLY A 134 -18.56 -0.56 6.93
N LEU A 135 -17.39 -1.06 7.34
CA LEU A 135 -16.53 -0.40 8.33
C LEU A 135 -16.07 1.00 7.85
N ASP A 136 -15.85 1.17 6.56
CA ASP A 136 -15.52 2.47 5.96
C ASP A 136 -16.62 3.52 6.08
N GLY A 137 -17.88 3.10 6.25
CA GLY A 137 -19.05 3.94 6.52
C GLY A 137 -19.50 3.92 7.99
N ASP A 138 -18.64 3.53 8.94
CA ASP A 138 -18.95 3.38 10.37
C ASP A 138 -20.21 2.51 10.60
N PHE A 139 -20.33 1.43 9.82
CA PHE A 139 -21.49 0.52 9.83
C PHE A 139 -22.85 1.22 9.70
N GLY A 140 -22.89 2.41 9.14
CA GLY A 140 -24.08 3.21 8.99
C GLY A 140 -24.63 3.83 10.30
N VAL A 141 -23.88 3.74 11.40
CA VAL A 141 -24.31 4.23 12.74
C VAL A 141 -24.61 5.72 12.72
N GLN A 142 -23.83 6.51 12.00
CA GLN A 142 -24.01 7.97 11.90
C GLN A 142 -25.09 8.39 10.91
N GLY A 143 -25.84 7.44 10.34
CA GLY A 143 -26.92 7.74 9.42
C GLY A 143 -26.47 8.18 8.03
N TRP A 144 -25.55 7.47 7.46
CA TRP A 144 -24.95 7.69 6.13
C TRP A 144 -25.97 8.02 5.01
N ARG A 145 -27.19 7.49 5.07
CA ARG A 145 -28.25 7.76 4.09
C ARG A 145 -28.66 9.23 4.01
N LYS A 146 -28.51 9.98 5.08
CA LYS A 146 -28.82 11.42 5.10
C LYS A 146 -27.67 12.28 4.56
N LYS A 147 -26.48 11.67 4.44
CA LYS A 147 -25.22 12.34 4.03
C LYS A 147 -24.52 11.59 2.89
N ASN A 148 -25.27 10.92 2.00
CA ASN A 148 -24.72 10.09 0.92
C ASN A 148 -23.66 10.80 0.07
N ALA A 149 -23.90 12.07 -0.27
CA ALA A 149 -22.95 12.83 -1.08
C ALA A 149 -21.63 13.05 -0.34
N ASP A 150 -21.69 13.33 0.96
CA ASP A 150 -20.50 13.57 1.77
C ASP A 150 -19.70 12.28 1.96
N TYR A 151 -20.36 11.14 2.22
CA TYR A 151 -19.69 9.84 2.34
C TYR A 151 -18.94 9.47 1.07
N THR A 152 -19.58 9.57 -0.09
CA THR A 152 -18.94 9.17 -1.36
C THR A 152 -17.80 10.09 -1.76
N LEU A 153 -17.93 11.38 -1.49
CA LEU A 153 -16.86 12.36 -1.71
C LEU A 153 -15.70 12.13 -0.75
N ASP A 154 -15.98 11.89 0.53
CA ASP A 154 -14.97 11.58 1.53
C ASP A 154 -14.27 10.25 1.20
N ALA A 155 -15.00 9.23 0.77
CA ALA A 155 -14.44 7.95 0.34
C ALA A 155 -13.49 8.13 -0.85
N ASN A 156 -13.89 8.90 -1.86
CA ASN A 156 -13.00 9.22 -2.99
C ASN A 156 -11.75 9.97 -2.56
N ARG A 157 -11.87 10.85 -1.57
CA ARG A 157 -10.77 11.67 -1.07
C ARG A 157 -9.82 10.91 -0.15
N GLU A 158 -10.32 9.98 0.67
CA GLU A 158 -9.55 9.33 1.72
C GLU A 158 -9.13 7.88 1.38
N THR A 159 -9.47 7.37 0.21
CA THR A 159 -8.91 6.11 -0.32
C THR A 159 -7.88 6.40 -1.41
N PHE A 160 -6.83 5.59 -1.49
CA PHE A 160 -5.77 5.76 -2.48
C PHE A 160 -5.57 4.53 -3.37
N VAL A 161 -5.06 4.78 -4.57
CA VAL A 161 -4.63 3.75 -5.52
C VAL A 161 -3.21 4.05 -5.96
N ILE A 162 -2.30 3.14 -5.64
CA ILE A 162 -0.90 3.17 -6.09
C ILE A 162 -0.71 2.07 -7.13
N ALA A 163 -0.28 2.42 -8.33
CA ALA A 163 -0.02 1.46 -9.40
C ALA A 163 1.40 0.89 -9.29
N GLN A 164 1.54 -0.42 -9.27
CA GLN A 164 2.85 -1.08 -9.21
C GLN A 164 3.41 -1.27 -10.61
N ILE A 165 4.56 -0.67 -10.89
CA ILE A 165 5.28 -0.72 -12.15
C ILE A 165 6.37 -1.79 -12.04
N GLU A 166 6.17 -2.91 -12.69
CA GLU A 166 7.02 -4.09 -12.52
C GLU A 166 7.26 -4.89 -13.81
N THR A 167 6.93 -4.26 -14.93
CA THR A 167 7.29 -4.79 -16.26
C THR A 167 7.92 -3.70 -17.12
N PRO A 168 8.81 -4.06 -18.06
CA PRO A 168 9.38 -3.10 -19.01
C PRO A 168 8.32 -2.38 -19.85
N GLU A 169 7.19 -3.04 -20.13
CA GLU A 169 6.05 -2.45 -20.82
C GLU A 169 5.41 -1.33 -19.98
N ALA A 170 5.17 -1.59 -18.69
CA ALA A 170 4.63 -0.58 -17.76
C ALA A 170 5.57 0.64 -17.67
N VAL A 171 6.89 0.45 -17.65
CA VAL A 171 7.86 1.55 -17.68
C VAL A 171 7.73 2.38 -18.95
N SER A 172 7.53 1.74 -20.11
CA SER A 172 7.36 2.45 -21.38
C SER A 172 6.08 3.27 -21.46
N LYS A 173 5.03 2.86 -20.74
CA LYS A 173 3.71 3.49 -20.69
C LYS A 173 3.47 4.29 -19.41
N VAL A 174 4.51 4.57 -18.63
CA VAL A 174 4.38 5.11 -17.28
C VAL A 174 3.65 6.46 -17.23
N ASP A 175 3.83 7.33 -18.24
CA ASP A 175 3.11 8.61 -18.31
C ASP A 175 1.60 8.42 -18.51
N GLU A 176 1.22 7.44 -19.32
CA GLU A 176 -0.19 7.13 -19.54
C GLU A 176 -0.84 6.55 -18.28
N ILE A 177 -0.12 5.72 -17.54
CA ILE A 177 -0.59 5.11 -16.29
C ILE A 177 -0.76 6.18 -15.20
N VAL A 178 0.26 7.00 -14.98
CA VAL A 178 0.26 8.00 -13.91
C VAL A 178 -0.70 9.16 -14.18
N ALA A 179 -1.02 9.43 -15.45
CA ALA A 179 -1.97 10.47 -15.86
C ALA A 179 -3.44 10.08 -15.60
N VAL A 180 -3.74 8.83 -15.26
CA VAL A 180 -5.11 8.41 -15.00
C VAL A 180 -5.63 9.08 -13.72
N ASP A 181 -6.75 9.79 -13.83
CA ASP A 181 -7.44 10.39 -12.70
C ASP A 181 -7.85 9.30 -11.69
N GLY A 182 -7.54 9.51 -10.41
CA GLY A 182 -7.79 8.53 -9.36
C GLY A 182 -6.59 7.62 -9.03
N ILE A 183 -5.51 7.67 -9.82
CA ILE A 183 -4.20 7.14 -9.42
C ILE A 183 -3.51 8.19 -8.55
N ASP A 184 -3.13 7.80 -7.32
CA ASP A 184 -2.51 8.68 -6.33
C ASP A 184 -0.98 8.59 -6.35
N GLY A 185 -0.43 7.51 -6.90
CA GLY A 185 1.02 7.33 -6.99
C GLY A 185 1.45 6.09 -7.75
N LEU A 186 2.76 5.95 -7.92
CA LEU A 186 3.42 4.80 -8.53
C LEU A 186 4.36 4.12 -7.54
N PHE A 187 4.53 2.81 -7.70
CA PHE A 187 5.48 2.04 -6.91
C PHE A 187 6.25 1.06 -7.80
N VAL A 188 7.57 1.10 -7.79
CA VAL A 188 8.39 0.18 -8.58
C VAL A 188 8.53 -1.16 -7.86
N GLY A 189 8.01 -2.22 -8.47
CA GLY A 189 8.24 -3.60 -8.07
C GLY A 189 9.61 -4.09 -8.55
N SER A 190 10.67 -3.72 -7.83
CA SER A 190 12.06 -3.91 -8.26
C SER A 190 12.45 -5.37 -8.50
N GLY A 191 11.82 -6.32 -7.81
CA GLY A 191 12.08 -7.75 -7.98
C GLY A 191 11.66 -8.24 -9.36
N ASP A 192 10.39 -8.10 -9.69
CA ASP A 192 9.82 -8.54 -10.96
C ASP A 192 10.37 -7.73 -12.15
N LEU A 193 10.48 -6.41 -11.98
CA LEU A 193 11.04 -5.56 -13.03
C LEU A 193 12.50 -5.91 -13.31
N GLY A 194 13.33 -6.07 -12.27
CA GLY A 194 14.74 -6.43 -12.41
C GLY A 194 14.93 -7.77 -13.10
N LEU A 195 14.14 -8.78 -12.71
CA LEU A 195 14.16 -10.10 -13.36
C LEU A 195 13.87 -9.99 -14.87
N ARG A 196 12.81 -9.23 -15.24
CA ARG A 196 12.43 -9.09 -16.65
C ARG A 196 13.40 -8.25 -17.46
N LEU A 197 14.01 -7.24 -16.86
CA LEU A 197 15.06 -6.45 -17.51
C LEU A 197 16.31 -7.28 -17.77
N ALA A 198 16.74 -8.11 -16.80
CA ALA A 198 17.92 -8.98 -16.93
C ALA A 198 17.78 -10.07 -18.01
N LEU A 199 16.56 -10.41 -18.42
CA LEU A 199 16.30 -11.40 -19.48
C LEU A 199 16.33 -10.81 -20.91
N ARG A 200 16.58 -9.53 -21.08
CA ARG A 200 16.69 -8.90 -22.40
C ARG A 200 18.04 -9.22 -23.05
N GLU A 201 18.07 -9.32 -24.37
CA GLU A 201 19.31 -9.63 -25.13
C GLU A 201 20.44 -8.64 -24.86
N ASN A 202 20.12 -7.35 -24.62
CA ASN A 202 21.11 -6.30 -24.37
C ASN A 202 21.00 -5.76 -22.93
N ALA A 203 20.71 -6.63 -21.96
CA ALA A 203 20.56 -6.23 -20.56
C ALA A 203 21.89 -5.68 -19.99
N THR A 204 21.77 -4.64 -19.18
CA THR A 204 22.89 -4.03 -18.44
C THR A 204 22.56 -3.92 -16.96
N ASP A 205 23.58 -3.87 -16.10
CA ASP A 205 23.40 -3.71 -14.64
C ASP A 205 22.69 -2.39 -14.27
N GLY A 206 22.70 -1.39 -15.17
CA GLY A 206 22.05 -0.09 -14.96
C GLY A 206 20.59 0.00 -15.38
N ASP A 207 20.02 -1.05 -15.99
CA ASP A 207 18.68 -0.99 -16.57
C ASP A 207 17.58 -0.77 -15.51
N LEU A 208 17.70 -1.40 -14.35
CA LEU A 208 16.77 -1.22 -13.24
C LEU A 208 16.83 0.21 -12.68
N ASP A 209 18.01 0.76 -12.48
CA ASP A 209 18.18 2.14 -12.01
C ASP A 209 17.60 3.15 -13.01
N SER A 210 17.80 2.91 -14.31
CA SER A 210 17.24 3.73 -15.39
C SER A 210 15.70 3.66 -15.41
N ALA A 211 15.13 2.49 -15.19
CA ALA A 211 13.69 2.31 -15.10
C ALA A 211 13.10 2.99 -13.84
N ILE A 212 13.76 2.90 -12.69
CA ILE A 212 13.38 3.62 -11.47
C ILE A 212 13.43 5.13 -11.69
N GLN A 213 14.50 5.63 -12.31
CA GLN A 213 14.63 7.04 -12.65
C GLN A 213 13.49 7.51 -13.56
N ARG A 214 13.11 6.72 -14.57
CA ARG A 214 12.01 7.04 -15.48
C ARG A 214 10.66 7.14 -14.76
N VAL A 215 10.39 6.24 -13.80
CA VAL A 215 9.17 6.28 -12.98
C VAL A 215 9.18 7.52 -12.07
N ALA A 216 10.32 7.84 -11.47
CA ALA A 216 10.47 9.05 -10.63
C ALA A 216 10.20 10.34 -11.42
N GLU A 217 10.73 10.44 -12.63
CA GLU A 217 10.53 11.58 -13.52
C GLU A 217 9.07 11.74 -13.94
N ALA A 218 8.43 10.65 -14.39
CA ALA A 218 7.02 10.64 -14.75
C ALA A 218 6.14 11.07 -13.56
N SER A 219 6.38 10.49 -12.39
CA SER A 219 5.62 10.83 -11.18
C SER A 219 5.78 12.31 -10.81
N THR A 220 7.00 12.84 -10.88
CA THR A 220 7.30 14.25 -10.59
C THR A 220 6.61 15.17 -11.59
N TRP A 221 6.67 14.83 -12.89
CA TRP A 221 6.01 15.62 -13.94
C TRP A 221 4.50 15.72 -13.76
N HIS A 222 3.87 14.62 -13.37
CA HIS A 222 2.43 14.55 -13.10
C HIS A 222 2.03 14.97 -11.70
N GLY A 223 2.97 15.39 -10.84
CA GLY A 223 2.67 15.80 -9.46
C GLY A 223 2.16 14.66 -8.56
N LYS A 224 2.52 13.40 -8.87
CA LYS A 224 2.10 12.21 -8.13
C LYS A 224 3.22 11.68 -7.23
N ALA A 225 2.85 11.00 -6.16
CA ALA A 225 3.81 10.33 -5.29
C ALA A 225 4.41 9.10 -5.99
N TRP A 226 5.62 8.71 -5.56
CA TRP A 226 6.20 7.44 -5.99
C TRP A 226 7.03 6.79 -4.89
N GLY A 227 7.34 5.51 -5.07
CA GLY A 227 8.25 4.71 -4.25
C GLY A 227 8.77 3.52 -5.00
N ALA A 228 9.67 2.78 -4.36
CA ALA A 228 10.21 1.54 -4.90
C ALA A 228 10.51 0.55 -3.77
N ALA A 229 10.36 -0.74 -4.07
CA ALA A 229 10.87 -1.78 -3.19
C ALA A 229 12.39 -1.69 -3.08
N SER A 230 12.92 -1.75 -1.86
CA SER A 230 14.36 -1.60 -1.61
C SER A 230 14.86 -2.67 -0.66
N GLY A 231 16.07 -3.18 -0.97
CA GLY A 231 16.75 -4.19 -0.16
C GLY A 231 17.67 -3.60 0.91
N SER A 232 17.89 -2.28 0.93
CA SER A 232 18.80 -1.64 1.88
C SER A 232 18.40 -0.21 2.25
N LEU A 233 18.92 0.29 3.37
CA LEU A 233 18.71 1.67 3.81
C LEU A 233 19.39 2.68 2.89
N GLU A 234 20.49 2.30 2.25
CA GLU A 234 21.20 3.10 1.25
C GLU A 234 20.32 3.35 0.03
N ALA A 235 19.62 2.30 -0.45
CA ALA A 235 18.66 2.41 -1.56
C ALA A 235 17.48 3.32 -1.16
N ILE A 236 16.96 3.20 0.05
CA ILE A 236 15.91 4.09 0.56
C ILE A 236 16.40 5.54 0.56
N ALA A 237 17.63 5.80 1.07
CA ALA A 237 18.20 7.14 1.08
C ALA A 237 18.43 7.69 -0.33
N LYS A 238 18.81 6.84 -1.30
CA LYS A 238 18.88 7.20 -2.72
C LYS A 238 17.52 7.61 -3.26
N TYR A 239 16.49 6.79 -3.07
CA TYR A 239 15.14 7.05 -3.58
C TYR A 239 14.50 8.27 -2.91
N TRP A 240 14.72 8.46 -1.60
CA TRP A 240 14.29 9.66 -0.89
C TRP A 240 14.86 10.95 -1.53
N ARG A 241 16.15 10.97 -1.84
CA ARG A 241 16.80 12.12 -2.51
C ARG A 241 16.26 12.34 -3.93
N MET A 242 15.82 11.27 -4.60
CA MET A 242 15.15 11.33 -5.90
C MET A 242 13.68 11.76 -5.82
N GLY A 243 13.15 12.00 -4.61
CA GLY A 243 11.77 12.45 -4.40
C GLY A 243 10.75 11.37 -4.05
N ALA A 244 11.17 10.14 -3.78
CA ALA A 244 10.23 9.10 -3.31
C ALA A 244 9.56 9.49 -1.99
N ARG A 245 8.26 9.22 -1.90
CA ARG A 245 7.44 9.50 -0.70
C ARG A 245 6.64 8.29 -0.21
N VAL A 246 6.56 7.23 -0.98
CA VAL A 246 6.03 5.93 -0.55
C VAL A 246 7.22 5.08 -0.13
N ILE A 247 7.52 5.03 1.17
CA ILE A 247 8.73 4.41 1.70
C ILE A 247 8.36 3.12 2.44
N THR A 248 8.84 2.00 1.92
CA THR A 248 8.59 0.68 2.51
C THR A 248 9.85 0.18 3.20
N TRP A 249 9.75 -0.19 4.49
CA TRP A 249 10.84 -0.79 5.25
C TRP A 249 10.31 -1.60 6.43
N GLY A 250 10.90 -2.77 6.63
CA GLY A 250 10.47 -3.72 7.66
C GLY A 250 9.25 -4.52 7.24
N GLY A 251 9.09 -5.66 7.87
CA GLY A 251 8.01 -6.59 7.61
C GLY A 251 8.10 -7.80 8.52
N ASP A 252 7.06 -8.63 8.50
CA ASP A 252 6.99 -9.86 9.28
C ASP A 252 8.06 -10.88 8.88
N TYR A 253 8.60 -10.82 7.67
CA TYR A 253 9.75 -11.59 7.24
C TYR A 253 11.04 -11.29 8.03
N GLY A 254 11.12 -10.14 8.68
CA GLY A 254 12.21 -9.79 9.58
C GLY A 254 12.33 -10.75 10.77
N LEU A 255 11.26 -11.47 11.12
CA LEU A 255 11.28 -12.51 12.16
C LEU A 255 12.28 -13.62 11.85
N ARG A 256 12.53 -13.94 10.56
CA ARG A 256 13.57 -14.90 10.17
C ARG A 256 14.94 -14.48 10.73
N LYS A 257 15.30 -13.21 10.55
CA LYS A 257 16.60 -12.69 11.03
C LYS A 257 16.68 -12.70 12.56
N VAL A 258 15.59 -12.38 13.24
CA VAL A 258 15.52 -12.45 14.71
C VAL A 258 15.78 -13.87 15.20
N LEU A 259 15.15 -14.88 14.58
CA LEU A 259 15.36 -16.29 14.96
C LEU A 259 16.78 -16.78 14.61
N GLU A 260 17.33 -16.38 13.47
CA GLU A 260 18.72 -16.67 13.08
C GLU A 260 19.70 -16.11 14.12
N ASP A 261 19.54 -14.84 14.52
CA ASP A 261 20.41 -14.22 15.51
C ASP A 261 20.28 -14.88 16.89
N CYS A 262 19.06 -15.25 17.31
CA CYS A 262 18.86 -16.00 18.56
C CYS A 262 19.53 -17.38 18.50
N SER A 263 19.45 -18.10 17.38
CA SER A 263 20.10 -19.42 17.22
C SER A 263 21.62 -19.29 17.36
N VAL A 264 22.22 -18.34 16.64
CA VAL A 264 23.68 -18.09 16.73
C VAL A 264 24.12 -17.74 18.16
N GLN A 265 23.30 -16.93 18.88
CA GLN A 265 23.58 -16.62 20.29
C GLN A 265 23.50 -17.84 21.19
N LEU A 266 22.51 -18.74 20.97
CA LEU A 266 22.40 -19.98 21.69
C LEU A 266 23.60 -20.89 21.43
N ASP A 267 23.99 -21.10 20.18
CA ASP A 267 25.14 -21.91 19.80
C ASP A 267 26.40 -21.42 20.51
N SER A 268 26.66 -20.11 20.47
CA SER A 268 27.81 -19.50 21.15
C SER A 268 27.77 -19.58 22.66
N SER A 269 26.56 -19.73 23.26
CA SER A 269 26.41 -19.85 24.73
C SER A 269 26.42 -21.30 25.25
N LEU A 270 26.12 -22.26 24.36
CA LEU A 270 26.05 -23.68 24.70
C LEU A 270 27.30 -24.50 24.28
N CYS A 271 28.15 -23.94 23.39
CA CYS A 271 29.43 -24.53 23.09
C CYS A 271 30.33 -24.39 24.32
N ASP A 272 30.54 -25.49 25.07
CA ASP A 272 31.62 -25.58 26.05
C ASP A 272 32.96 -25.45 25.31
N GLU A 273 33.93 -24.73 25.90
CA GLU A 273 35.31 -24.58 25.36
C GLU A 273 36.07 -25.92 25.19
N SER A 274 35.41 -27.04 25.49
CA SER A 274 35.98 -28.40 25.52
C SER A 274 35.65 -29.31 24.35
N ASP A 275 34.78 -28.89 23.41
CA ASP A 275 34.50 -29.64 22.17
C ASP A 275 35.20 -29.03 20.98
N PRO A 276 36.37 -29.55 20.52
CA PRO A 276 36.98 -29.14 19.26
C PRO A 276 36.17 -29.72 18.11
N VAL A 277 35.69 -28.84 17.24
CA VAL A 277 35.10 -29.16 15.94
C VAL A 277 36.08 -29.86 15.02
#